data_1b687c36e044465a0f18c3d65fd97ebf
#
_entry.id   1b687c36e044465a0f18c3d65fd97ebf
#
_cell.length_a   1.000
_cell.length_b   1.000
_cell.length_c   1.000
_cell.angle_alpha   90.00
_cell.angle_beta   90.00
_cell.angle_gamma   90.00
#
_symmetry.space_group_name_H-M   'P 1'
#
loop_
_entity.id
_entity.type
_entity.pdbx_description
1 polymer ?
#
loop_
_entity_poly.entity_id
_entity_poly.type
_entity_poly.pdbx_seq_one_letter_code
_entity_poly.pdbx_strand_id
1 'polypeptide(L)'
;MSKRALVFPGQGSQTVGMGVELARAFAAAREVFEETDDALGQKLSALMAEGPAETLMLTENAQPALLANSMAVLRVLERDGGLDLARHVAFVAGHSLGEYSALTAAGTFRLADAVRLVKRRGLAMQAAVPVGTGAMAALLNVELEAGIDIARAAAEATGLVCAAANDNGGGQLVLSGHKEAVEKAIAIAAERGFKRAIMLPVSAPFHSPLMAPAAESMREALGEHDLAVPVVPVVANFTARPARDAGTIRGLLVEQVTGLVRWRETVLHLKEEGVDEIVELGAGKVLSGLVRRIDREITTSSVGGPAEIEAFHAAL
;
A
#
# COMPACT_ATOMS: atom_id res chain seq x y z
N MET A 1 24.57 0.76 -14.95
CA MET A 1 23.15 0.37 -15.00
C MET A 1 22.47 1.02 -13.80
N SER A 2 21.29 1.60 -13.98
CA SER A 2 20.48 2.15 -12.89
C SER A 2 20.16 1.05 -11.87
N LYS A 3 20.25 1.34 -10.58
CA LYS A 3 19.81 0.42 -9.52
C LYS A 3 18.36 0.69 -9.21
N ARG A 4 17.48 -0.17 -9.71
CA ARG A 4 16.03 0.04 -9.72
C ARG A 4 15.33 -0.62 -8.55
N ALA A 5 14.30 0.05 -7.98
CA ALA A 5 13.30 -0.56 -7.12
C ALA A 5 11.91 -0.43 -7.76
N LEU A 6 11.07 -1.47 -7.60
CA LEU A 6 9.65 -1.40 -7.96
C LEU A 6 8.82 -1.16 -6.71
N VAL A 7 7.85 -0.24 -6.82
CA VAL A 7 6.94 0.06 -5.72
C VAL A 7 5.49 -0.09 -6.13
N PHE A 8 4.64 -0.46 -5.16
CA PHE A 8 3.25 -0.82 -5.40
C PHE A 8 2.33 0.07 -4.56
N PRO A 9 1.32 0.71 -5.20
CA PRO A 9 0.44 1.65 -4.55
C PRO A 9 -0.45 0.99 -3.49
N GLY A 10 -0.86 1.80 -2.52
CA GLY A 10 -1.85 1.47 -1.51
C GLY A 10 -3.24 2.00 -1.85
N GLN A 11 -4.16 1.83 -0.88
CA GLN A 11 -5.54 2.30 -0.99
C GLN A 11 -5.60 3.83 -1.21
N GLY A 12 -6.55 4.26 -2.03
CA GLY A 12 -6.71 5.65 -2.49
C GLY A 12 -6.28 5.86 -3.95
N SER A 13 -5.63 4.87 -4.57
CA SER A 13 -5.24 4.91 -5.98
C SER A 13 -6.28 4.25 -6.90
N GLN A 14 -7.28 3.54 -6.36
CA GLN A 14 -8.31 2.86 -7.15
C GLN A 14 -9.26 3.86 -7.81
N THR A 15 -9.61 3.59 -9.05
CA THR A 15 -10.59 4.36 -9.83
C THR A 15 -11.41 3.41 -10.70
N VAL A 16 -12.69 3.74 -10.92
CA VAL A 16 -13.51 3.01 -11.91
C VAL A 16 -12.89 3.18 -13.29
N GLY A 17 -12.80 2.11 -14.04
CA GLY A 17 -12.10 2.04 -15.33
C GLY A 17 -10.65 1.53 -15.21
N MET A 18 -10.10 1.36 -14.00
CA MET A 18 -8.73 0.83 -13.82
C MET A 18 -8.62 -0.57 -14.42
N GLY A 19 -7.51 -0.83 -15.10
CA GLY A 19 -7.21 -2.13 -15.72
C GLY A 19 -7.92 -2.40 -17.07
N VAL A 20 -8.90 -1.59 -17.47
CA VAL A 20 -9.68 -1.82 -18.71
C VAL A 20 -8.81 -1.75 -19.95
N GLU A 21 -7.97 -0.72 -20.08
CA GLU A 21 -7.06 -0.58 -21.23
C GLU A 21 -5.99 -1.68 -21.24
N LEU A 22 -5.47 -2.05 -20.07
CA LEU A 22 -4.54 -3.18 -19.92
C LEU A 22 -5.17 -4.49 -20.41
N ALA A 23 -6.38 -4.81 -19.96
CA ALA A 23 -7.09 -6.01 -20.35
C ALA A 23 -7.43 -6.04 -21.85
N ARG A 24 -7.68 -4.88 -22.48
CA ARG A 24 -7.90 -4.78 -23.91
C ARG A 24 -6.63 -5.00 -24.72
N ALA A 25 -5.53 -4.41 -24.27
CA ALA A 25 -4.27 -4.45 -25.00
C ALA A 25 -3.51 -5.77 -24.84
N PHE A 26 -3.54 -6.39 -23.64
CA PHE A 26 -2.66 -7.48 -23.28
C PHE A 26 -3.43 -8.71 -22.75
N ALA A 27 -3.16 -9.89 -23.37
CA ALA A 27 -3.71 -11.16 -22.90
C ALA A 27 -3.23 -11.49 -21.48
N ALA A 28 -1.95 -11.22 -21.18
CA ALA A 28 -1.37 -11.44 -19.87
C ALA A 28 -2.09 -10.68 -18.74
N ALA A 29 -2.57 -9.47 -19.01
CA ALA A 29 -3.36 -8.69 -18.04
C ALA A 29 -4.76 -9.27 -17.85
N ARG A 30 -5.43 -9.72 -18.93
CA ARG A 30 -6.75 -10.38 -18.83
C ARG A 30 -6.68 -11.64 -17.95
N GLU A 31 -5.68 -12.47 -18.17
CA GLU A 31 -5.46 -13.70 -17.41
C GLU A 31 -5.33 -13.40 -15.90
N VAL A 32 -4.66 -12.32 -15.52
CA VAL A 32 -4.55 -11.89 -14.09
C VAL A 32 -5.92 -11.51 -13.52
N PHE A 33 -6.75 -10.79 -14.27
CA PHE A 33 -8.08 -10.40 -13.80
C PHE A 33 -9.03 -11.60 -13.73
N GLU A 34 -8.95 -12.52 -14.68
CA GLU A 34 -9.72 -13.78 -14.67
C GLU A 34 -9.31 -14.65 -13.47
N GLU A 35 -8.00 -14.86 -13.24
CA GLU A 35 -7.50 -15.59 -12.06
C GLU A 35 -7.96 -14.94 -10.74
N THR A 36 -7.98 -13.61 -10.69
CA THR A 36 -8.47 -12.87 -9.52
C THR A 36 -9.95 -13.10 -9.28
N ASP A 37 -10.78 -12.99 -10.32
CA ASP A 37 -12.23 -13.23 -10.25
C ASP A 37 -12.53 -14.66 -9.77
N ASP A 38 -11.84 -15.64 -10.35
CA ASP A 38 -11.99 -17.05 -10.00
C ASP A 38 -11.53 -17.34 -8.56
N ALA A 39 -10.39 -16.76 -8.15
CA ALA A 39 -9.87 -16.93 -6.80
C ALA A 39 -10.81 -16.37 -5.72
N LEU A 40 -11.51 -15.29 -6.01
CA LEU A 40 -12.44 -14.64 -5.08
C LEU A 40 -13.88 -15.17 -5.19
N GLY A 41 -14.21 -15.89 -6.28
CA GLY A 41 -15.60 -16.22 -6.61
C GLY A 41 -16.47 -14.95 -6.79
N GLN A 42 -15.86 -13.85 -7.24
CA GLN A 42 -16.47 -12.53 -7.36
C GLN A 42 -16.04 -11.89 -8.68
N LYS A 43 -16.96 -11.24 -9.39
CA LYS A 43 -16.62 -10.45 -10.59
C LYS A 43 -15.99 -9.11 -10.24
N LEU A 44 -14.81 -9.16 -9.61
CA LEU A 44 -14.07 -7.97 -9.19
C LEU A 44 -13.59 -7.16 -10.40
N SER A 45 -13.21 -7.81 -11.48
CA SER A 45 -12.80 -7.16 -12.73
C SER A 45 -13.93 -6.30 -13.32
N ALA A 46 -15.18 -6.76 -13.26
CA ALA A 46 -16.35 -5.97 -13.68
C ALA A 46 -16.58 -4.76 -12.75
N LEU A 47 -16.41 -4.94 -11.43
CA LEU A 47 -16.49 -3.83 -10.48
C LEU A 47 -15.38 -2.78 -10.73
N MET A 48 -14.18 -3.23 -11.06
CA MET A 48 -13.08 -2.33 -11.43
C MET A 48 -13.37 -1.54 -12.70
N ALA A 49 -13.97 -2.18 -13.69
CA ALA A 49 -14.27 -1.58 -14.99
C ALA A 49 -15.47 -0.62 -14.97
N GLU A 50 -16.53 -1.01 -14.29
CA GLU A 50 -17.86 -0.38 -14.43
C GLU A 50 -18.35 0.27 -13.13
N GLY A 51 -17.76 -0.05 -11.98
CA GLY A 51 -18.18 0.44 -10.68
C GLY A 51 -19.39 -0.32 -10.10
N PRO A 52 -20.16 0.27 -9.21
CA PRO A 52 -20.10 1.68 -8.80
C PRO A 52 -18.86 2.02 -7.92
N ALA A 53 -18.48 3.31 -7.98
CA ALA A 53 -17.27 3.79 -7.29
C ALA A 53 -17.31 3.54 -5.78
N GLU A 54 -18.46 3.74 -5.13
CA GLU A 54 -18.64 3.54 -3.70
C GLU A 54 -18.36 2.08 -3.29
N THR A 55 -18.77 1.12 -4.11
CA THR A 55 -18.51 -0.31 -3.87
C THR A 55 -17.03 -0.65 -4.08
N LEU A 56 -16.38 -0.06 -5.10
CA LEU A 56 -14.95 -0.24 -5.32
C LEU A 56 -14.10 0.38 -4.21
N MET A 57 -14.58 1.47 -3.59
CA MET A 57 -13.89 2.15 -2.48
C MET A 57 -13.93 1.36 -1.16
N LEU A 58 -14.87 0.42 -0.98
CA LEU A 58 -14.86 -0.46 0.19
C LEU A 58 -13.53 -1.19 0.26
N THR A 59 -12.90 -1.16 1.45
CA THR A 59 -11.53 -1.68 1.59
C THR A 59 -11.40 -3.16 1.21
N GLU A 60 -12.45 -3.94 1.40
CA GLU A 60 -12.54 -5.35 0.99
C GLU A 60 -12.49 -5.57 -0.52
N ASN A 61 -12.84 -4.55 -1.32
CA ASN A 61 -12.77 -4.58 -2.78
C ASN A 61 -11.56 -3.80 -3.30
N ALA A 62 -11.25 -2.65 -2.70
CA ALA A 62 -10.13 -1.81 -3.11
C ALA A 62 -8.78 -2.54 -2.99
N GLN A 63 -8.58 -3.30 -1.92
CA GLN A 63 -7.32 -4.00 -1.70
C GLN A 63 -7.05 -5.06 -2.79
N PRO A 64 -7.93 -6.03 -3.05
CA PRO A 64 -7.68 -7.00 -4.12
C PRO A 64 -7.69 -6.38 -5.51
N ALA A 65 -8.46 -5.32 -5.77
CA ALA A 65 -8.47 -4.62 -7.05
C ALA A 65 -7.12 -3.96 -7.37
N LEU A 66 -6.52 -3.27 -6.39
CA LEU A 66 -5.21 -2.64 -6.54
C LEU A 66 -4.10 -3.68 -6.71
N LEU A 67 -4.15 -4.78 -5.95
CA LEU A 67 -3.20 -5.88 -6.11
C LEU A 67 -3.32 -6.49 -7.49
N ALA A 68 -4.52 -6.83 -7.95
CA ALA A 68 -4.75 -7.40 -9.28
C ALA A 68 -4.25 -6.47 -10.39
N ASN A 69 -4.54 -5.17 -10.30
CA ASN A 69 -4.07 -4.21 -11.29
C ASN A 69 -2.54 -4.10 -11.32
N SER A 70 -1.89 -4.07 -10.16
CA SER A 70 -0.42 -4.06 -10.07
C SER A 70 0.20 -5.33 -10.64
N MET A 71 -0.38 -6.48 -10.37
CA MET A 71 0.08 -7.76 -10.91
C MET A 71 -0.20 -7.88 -12.41
N ALA A 72 -1.27 -7.29 -12.91
CA ALA A 72 -1.55 -7.24 -14.35
C ALA A 72 -0.45 -6.46 -15.10
N VAL A 73 -0.06 -5.29 -14.58
CA VAL A 73 1.07 -4.52 -15.13
C VAL A 73 2.36 -5.35 -15.08
N LEU A 74 2.70 -5.92 -13.93
CA LEU A 74 3.92 -6.71 -13.78
C LEU A 74 3.94 -7.90 -14.73
N ARG A 75 2.85 -8.65 -14.85
CA ARG A 75 2.77 -9.83 -15.72
C ARG A 75 2.99 -9.48 -17.19
N VAL A 76 2.49 -8.31 -17.64
CA VAL A 76 2.77 -7.82 -19.00
C VAL A 76 4.25 -7.48 -19.17
N LEU A 77 4.85 -6.77 -18.20
CA LEU A 77 6.27 -6.44 -18.24
C LEU A 77 7.17 -7.68 -18.27
N GLU A 78 6.83 -8.71 -17.52
CA GLU A 78 7.59 -9.98 -17.51
C GLU A 78 7.44 -10.77 -18.80
N ARG A 79 6.19 -10.98 -19.26
CA ARG A 79 5.88 -11.89 -20.37
C ARG A 79 6.15 -11.26 -21.74
N ASP A 80 5.74 -10.01 -21.90
CA ASP A 80 5.79 -9.31 -23.18
C ASP A 80 6.97 -8.32 -23.23
N GLY A 81 7.42 -7.81 -22.07
CA GLY A 81 8.49 -6.82 -21.93
C GLY A 81 9.86 -7.40 -21.56
N GLY A 82 9.95 -8.69 -21.22
CA GLY A 82 11.23 -9.34 -20.86
C GLY A 82 11.81 -8.90 -19.50
N LEU A 83 11.00 -8.31 -18.64
CA LEU A 83 11.42 -7.98 -17.27
C LEU A 83 11.72 -9.26 -16.49
N ASP A 84 12.95 -9.40 -16.01
CA ASP A 84 13.35 -10.40 -15.03
C ASP A 84 13.63 -9.69 -13.70
N LEU A 85 12.76 -9.93 -12.70
CA LEU A 85 12.89 -9.26 -11.42
C LEU A 85 14.27 -9.47 -10.78
N ALA A 86 14.76 -10.70 -10.78
CA ALA A 86 16.03 -11.04 -10.13
C ALA A 86 17.24 -10.35 -10.77
N ARG A 87 17.14 -9.96 -12.05
CA ARG A 87 18.23 -9.32 -12.81
C ARG A 87 18.10 -7.80 -12.87
N HIS A 88 16.87 -7.29 -12.95
CA HIS A 88 16.64 -5.88 -13.27
C HIS A 88 16.17 -5.05 -12.07
N VAL A 89 15.87 -5.69 -10.94
CA VAL A 89 15.29 -5.05 -9.76
C VAL A 89 16.09 -5.40 -8.51
N ALA A 90 16.52 -4.38 -7.76
CA ALA A 90 17.29 -4.57 -6.54
C ALA A 90 16.39 -4.79 -5.32
N PHE A 91 15.24 -4.12 -5.27
CA PHE A 91 14.29 -4.16 -4.16
C PHE A 91 12.86 -4.02 -4.68
N VAL A 92 11.92 -4.56 -3.91
CA VAL A 92 10.51 -4.24 -4.06
C VAL A 92 9.96 -3.70 -2.74
N ALA A 93 9.01 -2.78 -2.81
CA ALA A 93 8.31 -2.23 -1.66
C ALA A 93 6.87 -1.88 -2.04
N GLY A 94 6.02 -1.65 -1.06
CA GLY A 94 4.66 -1.19 -1.33
C GLY A 94 4.08 -0.50 -0.11
N HIS A 95 3.10 0.36 -0.32
CA HIS A 95 2.47 1.12 0.75
C HIS A 95 1.26 0.36 1.31
N SER A 96 1.29 -0.04 2.57
CA SER A 96 0.21 -0.78 3.24
C SER A 96 -0.17 -2.06 2.46
N LEU A 97 -1.34 -2.13 1.83
CA LEU A 97 -1.70 -3.27 0.97
C LEU A 97 -0.68 -3.52 -0.14
N GLY A 98 -0.01 -2.48 -0.63
CA GLY A 98 1.03 -2.58 -1.65
C GLY A 98 2.22 -3.46 -1.23
N GLU A 99 2.44 -3.69 0.06
CA GLU A 99 3.43 -4.66 0.54
C GLU A 99 3.05 -6.10 0.16
N TYR A 100 1.74 -6.43 0.16
CA TYR A 100 1.27 -7.71 -0.38
C TYR A 100 1.49 -7.81 -1.89
N SER A 101 1.30 -6.71 -2.63
CA SER A 101 1.63 -6.66 -4.06
C SER A 101 3.12 -6.86 -4.31
N ALA A 102 3.98 -6.22 -3.50
CA ALA A 102 5.43 -6.39 -3.56
C ALA A 102 5.87 -7.84 -3.28
N LEU A 103 5.28 -8.46 -2.27
CA LEU A 103 5.52 -9.87 -1.92
C LEU A 103 5.03 -10.82 -3.01
N THR A 104 3.89 -10.53 -3.63
CA THR A 104 3.37 -11.31 -4.77
C THR A 104 4.28 -11.16 -5.97
N ALA A 105 4.74 -9.96 -6.28
CA ALA A 105 5.71 -9.67 -7.32
C ALA A 105 7.03 -10.44 -7.10
N ALA A 106 7.51 -10.48 -5.85
CA ALA A 106 8.72 -11.21 -5.49
C ALA A 106 8.52 -12.75 -5.37
N GLY A 107 7.34 -13.26 -5.68
CA GLY A 107 7.04 -14.70 -5.69
C GLY A 107 6.78 -15.30 -4.31
N THR A 108 6.64 -14.49 -3.25
CA THR A 108 6.33 -14.97 -1.89
C THR A 108 4.93 -15.54 -1.80
N PHE A 109 3.96 -14.90 -2.47
CA PHE A 109 2.59 -15.37 -2.61
C PHE A 109 2.27 -15.70 -4.06
N ARG A 110 1.44 -16.73 -4.28
CA ARG A 110 0.73 -16.89 -5.55
C ARG A 110 -0.39 -15.84 -5.65
N LEU A 111 -0.73 -15.39 -6.84
CA LEU A 111 -1.76 -14.38 -7.06
C LEU A 111 -3.08 -14.75 -6.39
N ALA A 112 -3.57 -15.96 -6.61
CA ALA A 112 -4.83 -16.44 -6.02
C ALA A 112 -4.83 -16.40 -4.48
N ASP A 113 -3.70 -16.69 -3.84
CA ASP A 113 -3.58 -16.66 -2.37
C ASP A 113 -3.51 -15.20 -1.87
N ALA A 114 -2.73 -14.36 -2.57
CA ALA A 114 -2.59 -12.94 -2.23
C ALA A 114 -3.93 -12.19 -2.29
N VAL A 115 -4.72 -12.40 -3.36
CA VAL A 115 -6.02 -11.69 -3.48
C VAL A 115 -7.02 -12.14 -2.40
N ARG A 116 -7.01 -13.42 -1.99
CA ARG A 116 -7.82 -13.92 -0.86
C ARG A 116 -7.35 -13.32 0.47
N LEU A 117 -6.04 -13.26 0.68
CA LEU A 117 -5.45 -12.66 1.89
C LEU A 117 -5.81 -11.18 2.03
N VAL A 118 -5.67 -10.39 0.97
CA VAL A 118 -6.02 -8.95 1.04
C VAL A 118 -7.52 -8.71 1.07
N LYS A 119 -8.34 -9.60 0.52
CA LYS A 119 -9.80 -9.60 0.71
C LYS A 119 -10.15 -9.83 2.19
N ARG A 120 -9.56 -10.87 2.81
CA ARG A 120 -9.73 -11.16 4.25
C ARG A 120 -9.22 -10.00 5.11
N ARG A 121 -8.08 -9.40 4.74
CA ARG A 121 -7.53 -8.21 5.41
C ARG A 121 -8.52 -7.05 5.37
N GLY A 122 -9.08 -6.73 4.19
CA GLY A 122 -10.07 -5.66 4.05
C GLY A 122 -11.31 -5.89 4.90
N LEU A 123 -11.87 -7.10 4.88
CA LEU A 123 -13.02 -7.49 5.70
C LEU A 123 -12.71 -7.39 7.20
N ALA A 124 -11.57 -7.90 7.64
CA ALA A 124 -11.16 -7.86 9.04
C ALA A 124 -10.94 -6.43 9.54
N MET A 125 -10.29 -5.59 8.74
CA MET A 125 -10.08 -4.18 9.07
C MET A 125 -11.40 -3.39 9.14
N GLN A 126 -12.35 -3.69 8.25
CA GLN A 126 -13.67 -3.06 8.29
C GLN A 126 -14.48 -3.50 9.52
N ALA A 127 -14.35 -4.75 9.93
CA ALA A 127 -15.05 -5.32 11.08
C ALA A 127 -14.42 -4.99 12.44
N ALA A 128 -13.17 -4.51 12.46
CA ALA A 128 -12.41 -4.28 13.70
C ALA A 128 -13.04 -3.24 14.62
N VAL A 129 -13.74 -2.25 14.06
CA VAL A 129 -14.49 -1.23 14.82
C VAL A 129 -15.83 -0.94 14.14
N PRO A 130 -16.86 -0.53 14.91
CA PRO A 130 -18.12 -0.08 14.32
C PRO A 130 -17.92 1.10 13.38
N VAL A 131 -18.72 1.14 12.30
CA VAL A 131 -18.68 2.25 11.34
C VAL A 131 -18.93 3.58 12.04
N GLY A 132 -18.11 4.59 11.74
CA GLY A 132 -18.20 5.92 12.35
C GLY A 132 -17.46 6.08 13.68
N THR A 133 -16.94 5.00 14.28
CA THR A 133 -16.12 5.07 15.51
C THR A 133 -14.71 5.57 15.24
N GLY A 134 -14.12 5.18 14.13
CA GLY A 134 -12.75 5.51 13.75
C GLY A 134 -12.67 6.60 12.68
N ALA A 135 -11.51 7.23 12.60
CA ALA A 135 -11.18 8.20 11.56
C ALA A 135 -9.68 8.22 11.28
N MET A 136 -9.32 8.80 10.13
CA MET A 136 -7.94 9.16 9.79
C MET A 136 -7.88 10.60 9.28
N ALA A 137 -6.76 11.27 9.56
CA ALA A 137 -6.51 12.62 9.06
C ALA A 137 -5.06 12.77 8.61
N ALA A 138 -4.86 13.39 7.45
CA ALA A 138 -3.55 13.78 6.98
C ALA A 138 -3.20 15.18 7.51
N LEU A 139 -2.13 15.28 8.26
CA LEU A 139 -1.50 16.55 8.65
C LEU A 139 -0.43 16.89 7.61
N LEU A 140 -0.41 18.14 7.16
CA LEU A 140 0.55 18.64 6.17
C LEU A 140 1.54 19.60 6.81
N ASN A 141 2.80 19.53 6.38
CA ASN A 141 3.96 20.24 6.94
C ASN A 141 4.23 19.85 8.40
N VAL A 142 4.00 18.58 8.75
CA VAL A 142 4.24 18.01 10.07
C VAL A 142 5.24 16.87 9.94
N GLU A 143 6.34 16.99 10.69
CA GLU A 143 7.32 15.89 10.79
C GLU A 143 6.86 14.83 11.81
N LEU A 144 7.44 13.64 11.72
CA LEU A 144 7.00 12.45 12.46
C LEU A 144 6.93 12.70 13.98
N GLU A 145 7.99 13.24 14.57
CA GLU A 145 8.08 13.47 16.02
C GLU A 145 6.99 14.42 16.51
N ALA A 146 6.79 15.53 15.80
CA ALA A 146 5.74 16.51 16.13
C ALA A 146 4.34 15.89 16.00
N GLY A 147 4.12 15.05 15.00
CA GLY A 147 2.85 14.35 14.80
C GLY A 147 2.59 13.28 15.85
N ILE A 148 3.61 12.53 16.28
CA ILE A 148 3.50 11.59 17.40
C ILE A 148 3.13 12.32 18.69
N ASP A 149 3.74 13.47 18.96
CA ASP A 149 3.43 14.30 20.13
C ASP A 149 2.02 14.90 20.08
N ILE A 150 1.53 15.27 18.89
CA ILE A 150 0.14 15.72 18.69
C ILE A 150 -0.84 14.57 18.96
N ALA A 151 -0.57 13.38 18.40
CA ALA A 151 -1.42 12.21 18.60
C ALA A 151 -1.49 11.80 20.09
N ARG A 152 -0.33 11.79 20.77
CA ARG A 152 -0.25 11.50 22.20
C ARG A 152 -1.04 12.51 23.03
N ALA A 153 -0.86 13.82 22.79
CA ALA A 153 -1.60 14.86 23.49
C ALA A 153 -3.12 14.76 23.27
N ALA A 154 -3.55 14.37 22.07
CA ALA A 154 -4.97 14.13 21.78
C ALA A 154 -5.51 12.90 22.52
N ALA A 155 -4.73 11.83 22.56
CA ALA A 155 -5.09 10.61 23.29
C ALA A 155 -5.19 10.87 24.80
N GLU A 156 -4.25 11.60 25.39
CA GLU A 156 -4.28 12.01 26.80
C GLU A 156 -5.49 12.90 27.11
N ALA A 157 -5.80 13.86 26.23
CA ALA A 157 -6.92 14.79 26.44
C ALA A 157 -8.30 14.15 26.32
N THR A 158 -8.42 13.08 25.54
CA THR A 158 -9.70 12.40 25.27
C THR A 158 -9.87 11.07 26.02
N GLY A 159 -8.78 10.47 26.49
CA GLY A 159 -8.78 9.08 26.99
C GLY A 159 -8.99 8.04 25.91
N LEU A 160 -8.89 8.41 24.61
CA LEU A 160 -9.16 7.60 23.44
C LEU A 160 -7.89 7.36 22.61
N VAL A 161 -7.94 6.38 21.69
CA VAL A 161 -6.80 6.07 20.82
C VAL A 161 -6.63 7.12 19.72
N CYS A 162 -5.41 7.65 19.61
CA CYS A 162 -4.91 8.39 18.45
C CYS A 162 -3.43 8.05 18.26
N ALA A 163 -3.03 7.69 17.06
CA ALA A 163 -1.66 7.27 16.74
C ALA A 163 -1.22 7.77 15.35
N ALA A 164 0.10 7.86 15.14
CA ALA A 164 0.66 8.04 13.81
C ALA A 164 0.50 6.74 13.01
N ALA A 165 -0.11 6.84 11.85
CA ALA A 165 -0.47 5.70 10.98
C ALA A 165 0.42 5.59 9.73
N ASN A 166 0.75 6.73 9.09
CA ASN A 166 1.62 6.74 7.91
C ASN A 166 2.57 7.93 7.97
N ASP A 167 3.87 7.68 7.96
CA ASP A 167 4.90 8.68 7.67
C ASP A 167 5.19 8.66 6.16
N ASN A 168 4.49 9.52 5.44
CA ASN A 168 4.58 9.59 3.98
C ASN A 168 5.74 10.47 3.48
N GLY A 169 6.45 11.13 4.39
CA GLY A 169 7.52 12.05 4.06
C GLY A 169 7.04 13.38 3.45
N GLY A 170 7.97 14.28 3.22
CA GLY A 170 7.67 15.62 2.70
C GLY A 170 6.69 16.40 3.57
N GLY A 171 6.74 16.18 4.89
CA GLY A 171 5.84 16.79 5.87
C GLY A 171 4.39 16.27 5.83
N GLN A 172 4.12 15.13 5.20
CA GLN A 172 2.79 14.50 5.22
C GLN A 172 2.77 13.34 6.21
N LEU A 173 2.06 13.52 7.32
CA LEU A 173 1.82 12.50 8.33
C LEU A 173 0.33 12.21 8.45
N VAL A 174 -0.03 10.92 8.50
CA VAL A 174 -1.43 10.52 8.73
C VAL A 174 -1.58 10.05 10.16
N LEU A 175 -2.60 10.59 10.85
CA LEU A 175 -3.06 10.14 12.16
C LEU A 175 -4.29 9.25 12.01
N SER A 176 -4.44 8.30 12.93
CA SER A 176 -5.52 7.31 12.93
C SER A 176 -5.93 6.96 14.36
N GLY A 177 -7.22 6.75 14.58
CA GLY A 177 -7.75 6.41 15.90
C GLY A 177 -9.26 6.59 16.00
N HIS A 178 -9.76 6.78 17.23
CA HIS A 178 -11.14 7.18 17.43
C HIS A 178 -11.40 8.56 16.80
N LYS A 179 -12.55 8.73 16.19
CA LYS A 179 -12.91 9.97 15.49
C LYS A 179 -12.73 11.21 16.36
N GLU A 180 -13.22 11.20 17.59
CA GLU A 180 -13.09 12.29 18.54
C GLU A 180 -11.61 12.63 18.86
N ALA A 181 -10.77 11.61 19.04
CA ALA A 181 -9.35 11.82 19.31
C ALA A 181 -8.61 12.37 18.09
N VAL A 182 -8.96 11.92 16.86
CA VAL A 182 -8.39 12.47 15.61
C VAL A 182 -8.84 13.92 15.39
N GLU A 183 -10.10 14.26 15.67
CA GLU A 183 -10.60 15.64 15.63
C GLU A 183 -9.88 16.53 16.66
N LYS A 184 -9.66 16.02 17.88
CA LYS A 184 -8.86 16.70 18.91
C LYS A 184 -7.41 16.90 18.46
N ALA A 185 -6.81 15.92 17.80
CA ALA A 185 -5.45 16.02 17.26
C ALA A 185 -5.34 17.13 16.21
N ILE A 186 -6.34 17.28 15.34
CA ILE A 186 -6.41 18.38 14.36
C ILE A 186 -6.45 19.75 15.07
N ALA A 187 -7.25 19.88 16.13
CA ALA A 187 -7.32 21.12 16.91
C ALA A 187 -5.96 21.45 17.58
N ILE A 188 -5.32 20.47 18.22
CA ILE A 188 -3.99 20.62 18.83
C ILE A 188 -2.95 20.97 17.76
N ALA A 189 -2.98 20.34 16.59
CA ALA A 189 -2.09 20.68 15.49
C ALA A 189 -2.25 22.15 15.07
N ALA A 190 -3.48 22.64 14.94
CA ALA A 190 -3.75 24.04 14.60
C ALA A 190 -3.24 25.02 15.67
N GLU A 191 -3.42 24.73 16.97
CA GLU A 191 -2.88 25.50 18.10
C GLU A 191 -1.34 25.58 18.07
N ARG A 192 -0.67 24.51 17.60
CA ARG A 192 0.79 24.44 17.43
C ARG A 192 1.29 25.05 16.11
N GLY A 193 0.40 25.67 15.32
CA GLY A 193 0.75 26.34 14.06
C GLY A 193 0.62 25.49 12.80
N PHE A 194 0.28 24.20 12.90
CA PHE A 194 0.05 23.29 11.76
C PHE A 194 -1.41 23.40 11.29
N LYS A 195 -1.70 24.36 10.43
CA LYS A 195 -3.08 24.72 10.03
C LYS A 195 -3.68 23.87 8.90
N ARG A 196 -2.90 22.97 8.30
CA ARG A 196 -3.35 22.18 7.16
C ARG A 196 -3.57 20.73 7.58
N ALA A 197 -4.81 20.37 7.83
CA ALA A 197 -5.26 19.03 8.11
C ALA A 197 -6.43 18.65 7.19
N ILE A 198 -6.47 17.40 6.73
CA ILE A 198 -7.50 16.87 5.82
C ILE A 198 -8.00 15.57 6.41
N MET A 199 -9.30 15.52 6.76
CA MET A 199 -9.96 14.26 7.09
C MET A 199 -9.99 13.36 5.87
N LEU A 200 -9.58 12.11 6.02
CA LEU A 200 -9.55 11.16 4.92
C LEU A 200 -10.92 10.44 4.80
N PRO A 201 -11.40 10.19 3.57
CA PRO A 201 -12.65 9.48 3.33
C PRO A 201 -12.45 7.97 3.48
N VAL A 202 -12.16 7.52 4.69
CA VAL A 202 -11.94 6.11 5.04
C VAL A 202 -12.99 5.63 6.04
N SER A 203 -13.27 4.33 6.00
CA SER A 203 -14.31 3.71 6.82
C SER A 203 -13.79 3.11 8.14
N ALA A 204 -12.48 3.05 8.33
CA ALA A 204 -11.86 2.46 9.52
C ALA A 204 -10.53 3.17 9.87
N PRO A 205 -10.10 3.10 11.15
CA PRO A 205 -8.88 3.73 11.64
C PRO A 205 -7.67 2.82 11.39
N PHE A 206 -7.29 2.67 10.11
CA PHE A 206 -6.19 1.80 9.69
C PHE A 206 -4.87 2.16 10.39
N HIS A 207 -3.99 1.18 10.56
CA HIS A 207 -2.65 1.37 11.15
C HIS A 207 -2.68 2.01 12.53
N SER A 208 -3.64 1.64 13.38
CA SER A 208 -3.75 2.08 14.76
C SER A 208 -4.01 0.87 15.69
N PRO A 209 -3.82 1.02 17.01
CA PRO A 209 -4.13 -0.05 17.97
C PRO A 209 -5.56 -0.60 17.88
N LEU A 210 -6.50 0.17 17.35
CA LEU A 210 -7.89 -0.27 17.12
C LEU A 210 -8.01 -1.40 16.10
N MET A 211 -6.97 -1.62 15.28
CA MET A 211 -6.92 -2.72 14.31
C MET A 211 -6.42 -4.05 14.89
N ALA A 212 -6.24 -4.17 16.23
CA ALA A 212 -5.78 -5.40 16.85
C ALA A 212 -6.62 -6.65 16.49
N PRO A 213 -7.98 -6.58 16.40
CA PRO A 213 -8.77 -7.73 15.94
C PRO A 213 -8.45 -8.13 14.49
N ALA A 214 -8.17 -7.16 13.63
CA ALA A 214 -7.77 -7.44 12.25
C ALA A 214 -6.37 -8.05 12.18
N ALA A 215 -5.43 -7.63 13.04
CA ALA A 215 -4.10 -8.22 13.13
C ALA A 215 -4.18 -9.71 13.54
N GLU A 216 -5.06 -10.07 14.46
CA GLU A 216 -5.26 -11.47 14.86
C GLU A 216 -5.84 -12.30 13.71
N SER A 217 -6.87 -11.79 13.02
CA SER A 217 -7.42 -12.44 11.82
C SER A 217 -6.35 -12.64 10.74
N MET A 218 -5.43 -11.68 10.57
CA MET A 218 -4.34 -11.82 9.61
C MET A 218 -3.26 -12.79 10.09
N ARG A 219 -2.99 -12.89 11.39
CA ARG A 219 -2.08 -13.90 11.96
C ARG A 219 -2.56 -15.31 11.62
N GLU A 220 -3.85 -15.57 11.82
CA GLU A 220 -4.48 -16.85 11.47
C GLU A 220 -4.37 -17.09 9.94
N ALA A 221 -4.84 -16.13 9.13
CA ALA A 221 -4.83 -16.25 7.68
C ALA A 221 -3.44 -16.54 7.11
N LEU A 222 -2.43 -15.78 7.54
CA LEU A 222 -1.05 -15.98 7.10
C LEU A 222 -0.46 -17.32 7.59
N GLY A 223 -0.96 -17.86 8.70
CA GLY A 223 -0.60 -19.18 9.20
C GLY A 223 -1.08 -20.34 8.32
N GLU A 224 -2.14 -20.13 7.54
CA GLU A 224 -2.73 -21.12 6.63
C GLU A 224 -1.96 -21.25 5.30
N HIS A 225 -0.98 -20.35 5.03
CA HIS A 225 -0.25 -20.30 3.77
C HIS A 225 1.25 -20.58 3.95
N ASP A 226 1.81 -21.34 3.02
CA ASP A 226 3.25 -21.47 2.86
C ASP A 226 3.80 -20.28 2.07
N LEU A 227 4.68 -19.50 2.69
CA LEU A 227 5.33 -18.37 2.08
C LEU A 227 6.65 -18.80 1.43
N ALA A 228 6.81 -18.52 0.14
CA ALA A 228 8.09 -18.74 -0.53
C ALA A 228 9.08 -17.60 -0.19
N VAL A 229 10.37 -17.91 -0.31
CA VAL A 229 11.43 -16.91 -0.18
C VAL A 229 11.33 -15.93 -1.36
N PRO A 230 11.27 -14.61 -1.14
CA PRO A 230 11.20 -13.64 -2.22
C PRO A 230 12.47 -13.66 -3.09
N VAL A 231 12.30 -13.59 -4.41
CA VAL A 231 13.42 -13.59 -5.38
C VAL A 231 14.26 -12.31 -5.30
N VAL A 232 13.68 -11.22 -4.79
CA VAL A 232 14.35 -9.96 -4.47
C VAL A 232 13.88 -9.49 -3.08
N PRO A 233 14.73 -8.73 -2.33
CA PRO A 233 14.34 -8.25 -1.01
C PRO A 233 13.07 -7.39 -1.05
N VAL A 234 12.18 -7.62 -0.09
CA VAL A 234 10.99 -6.79 0.12
C VAL A 234 11.25 -5.86 1.30
N VAL A 235 11.13 -4.55 1.11
CA VAL A 235 11.26 -3.59 2.22
C VAL A 235 9.93 -3.50 2.95
N ALA A 236 9.91 -3.96 4.21
CA ALA A 236 8.71 -4.06 5.02
C ALA A 236 8.28 -2.69 5.58
N ASN A 237 6.98 -2.40 5.60
CA ASN A 237 6.45 -1.12 6.06
C ASN A 237 6.73 -0.84 7.54
N PHE A 238 6.64 -1.87 8.37
CA PHE A 238 6.78 -1.74 9.83
C PHE A 238 8.20 -1.39 10.27
N THR A 239 9.21 -1.94 9.61
CA THR A 239 10.63 -1.74 9.95
C THR A 239 11.37 -0.81 9.01
N ALA A 240 10.84 -0.54 7.82
CA ALA A 240 11.53 0.09 6.70
C ALA A 240 12.88 -0.60 6.37
N ARG A 241 12.93 -1.92 6.55
CA ARG A 241 14.13 -2.74 6.30
C ARG A 241 13.79 -3.96 5.44
N PRO A 242 14.76 -4.49 4.67
CA PRO A 242 14.54 -5.65 3.83
C PRO A 242 14.23 -6.90 4.65
N ALA A 243 13.18 -7.62 4.25
CA ALA A 243 12.86 -8.94 4.74
C ALA A 243 13.08 -9.97 3.62
N ARG A 244 13.60 -11.15 3.97
CA ARG A 244 13.93 -12.22 3.02
C ARG A 244 13.42 -13.59 3.45
N ASP A 245 13.16 -13.81 4.72
CA ASP A 245 12.68 -15.10 5.20
C ASP A 245 11.18 -15.08 5.52
N ALA A 246 10.53 -16.21 5.25
CA ALA A 246 9.08 -16.36 5.37
C ALA A 246 8.56 -16.12 6.81
N GLY A 247 9.30 -16.51 7.83
CA GLY A 247 8.90 -16.32 9.23
C GLY A 247 8.87 -14.84 9.61
N THR A 248 9.93 -14.11 9.29
CA THR A 248 10.03 -12.66 9.50
C THR A 248 8.96 -11.93 8.71
N ILE A 249 8.75 -12.25 7.42
CA ILE A 249 7.73 -11.63 6.58
C ILE A 249 6.35 -11.81 7.19
N ARG A 250 6.00 -13.03 7.63
CA ARG A 250 4.71 -13.32 8.27
C ARG A 250 4.49 -12.45 9.50
N GLY A 251 5.48 -12.36 10.38
CA GLY A 251 5.43 -11.53 11.58
C GLY A 251 5.23 -10.04 11.25
N LEU A 252 6.04 -9.52 10.32
CA LEU A 252 5.99 -8.12 9.91
C LEU A 252 4.66 -7.72 9.25
N LEU A 253 4.03 -8.62 8.49
CA LEU A 253 2.70 -8.37 7.92
C LEU A 253 1.61 -8.28 8.99
N VAL A 254 1.73 -9.02 10.08
CA VAL A 254 0.81 -8.90 11.24
C VAL A 254 1.03 -7.57 11.97
N GLU A 255 2.29 -7.22 12.26
CA GLU A 255 2.64 -5.95 12.91
C GLU A 255 2.24 -4.73 12.07
N GLN A 256 2.30 -4.84 10.73
CA GLN A 256 1.89 -3.79 9.80
C GLN A 256 0.43 -3.37 9.99
N VAL A 257 -0.47 -4.27 10.41
CA VAL A 257 -1.91 -4.00 10.51
C VAL A 257 -2.21 -2.90 11.52
N THR A 258 -1.48 -2.89 12.65
CA THR A 258 -1.63 -1.91 13.74
C THR A 258 -0.52 -0.87 13.78
N GLY A 259 0.57 -1.10 13.04
CA GLY A 259 1.79 -0.33 13.09
C GLY A 259 1.88 0.80 12.07
N LEU A 260 2.79 1.73 12.32
CA LEU A 260 3.13 2.84 11.44
C LEU A 260 3.69 2.33 10.09
N VAL A 261 3.13 2.81 8.98
CA VAL A 261 3.73 2.67 7.66
C VAL A 261 4.87 3.69 7.53
N ARG A 262 6.11 3.22 7.57
CA ARG A 262 7.35 4.02 7.54
C ARG A 262 7.79 4.29 6.08
N TRP A 263 6.91 4.93 5.28
CA TRP A 263 7.19 5.11 3.86
C TRP A 263 8.39 6.00 3.60
N ARG A 264 8.52 7.10 4.35
CA ARG A 264 9.69 7.99 4.25
C ARG A 264 10.99 7.23 4.52
N GLU A 265 11.04 6.46 5.59
CA GLU A 265 12.23 5.66 5.93
C GLU A 265 12.49 4.57 4.89
N THR A 266 11.44 3.97 4.30
CA THR A 266 11.57 3.01 3.19
C THR A 266 12.28 3.64 1.99
N VAL A 267 11.87 4.84 1.56
CA VAL A 267 12.51 5.54 0.44
C VAL A 267 13.96 5.91 0.76
N LEU A 268 14.22 6.42 1.97
CA LEU A 268 15.58 6.77 2.41
C LEU A 268 16.48 5.53 2.48
N HIS A 269 15.98 4.41 2.97
CA HIS A 269 16.71 3.15 2.96
C HIS A 269 17.05 2.69 1.52
N LEU A 270 16.09 2.75 0.60
CA LEU A 270 16.36 2.41 -0.80
C LEU A 270 17.47 3.30 -1.39
N LYS A 271 17.49 4.59 -1.09
CA LYS A 271 18.56 5.50 -1.49
C LYS A 271 19.91 5.13 -0.86
N GLU A 272 19.94 4.86 0.44
CA GLU A 272 21.16 4.40 1.16
C GLU A 272 21.75 3.14 0.52
N GLU A 273 20.89 2.24 0.03
CA GLU A 273 21.27 1.06 -0.71
C GLU A 273 21.69 1.35 -2.18
N GLY A 274 21.71 2.62 -2.58
CA GLY A 274 22.15 3.05 -3.90
C GLY A 274 21.09 2.92 -4.99
N VAL A 275 19.81 2.81 -4.64
CA VAL A 275 18.71 2.88 -5.62
C VAL A 275 18.61 4.31 -6.14
N ASP A 276 18.70 4.45 -7.46
CA ASP A 276 18.63 5.74 -8.18
C ASP A 276 17.37 5.86 -9.04
N GLU A 277 16.60 4.77 -9.19
CA GLU A 277 15.34 4.74 -9.91
C GLU A 277 14.26 3.97 -9.14
N ILE A 278 13.11 4.61 -8.92
CA ILE A 278 11.91 3.98 -8.32
C ILE A 278 10.78 4.03 -9.34
N VAL A 279 10.24 2.86 -9.66
CA VAL A 279 9.13 2.70 -10.61
C VAL A 279 7.88 2.23 -9.88
N GLU A 280 6.81 3.00 -9.95
CA GLU A 280 5.50 2.64 -9.39
C GLU A 280 4.71 1.81 -10.40
N LEU A 281 4.35 0.57 -10.03
CA LEU A 281 3.58 -0.34 -10.88
C LEU A 281 2.12 -0.43 -10.40
N GLY A 282 1.20 -0.04 -11.26
CA GLY A 282 -0.24 -0.17 -10.98
C GLY A 282 -1.01 1.14 -11.18
N ALA A 283 -2.09 1.32 -10.41
CA ALA A 283 -2.99 2.46 -10.55
C ALA A 283 -2.42 3.73 -9.93
N GLY A 284 -2.48 4.82 -10.66
CA GLY A 284 -2.13 6.16 -10.16
C GLY A 284 -0.64 6.47 -10.16
N LYS A 285 -0.27 7.55 -9.46
CA LYS A 285 1.10 8.09 -9.39
C LYS A 285 1.40 8.64 -7.99
N VAL A 286 0.77 8.04 -6.98
CA VAL A 286 0.81 8.54 -5.59
C VAL A 286 2.20 8.37 -5.01
N LEU A 287 2.76 7.16 -5.09
CA LEU A 287 4.07 6.86 -4.52
C LEU A 287 5.19 7.61 -5.24
N SER A 288 5.14 7.70 -6.56
CA SER A 288 6.06 8.52 -7.34
C SER A 288 6.06 9.99 -6.90
N GLY A 289 4.87 10.52 -6.57
CA GLY A 289 4.72 11.86 -6.01
C GLY A 289 5.28 12.00 -4.59
N LEU A 290 5.15 10.97 -3.75
CA LEU A 290 5.72 10.93 -2.40
C LEU A 290 7.26 10.85 -2.47
N VAL A 291 7.81 9.96 -3.28
CA VAL A 291 9.27 9.82 -3.47
C VAL A 291 9.91 11.16 -3.85
N ARG A 292 9.36 11.88 -4.82
CA ARG A 292 9.87 13.20 -5.24
C ARG A 292 9.86 14.25 -4.12
N ARG A 293 8.96 14.12 -3.15
CA ARG A 293 8.91 15.01 -1.97
C ARG A 293 9.91 14.62 -0.90
N ILE A 294 10.26 13.33 -0.82
CA ILE A 294 11.25 12.80 0.12
C ILE A 294 12.66 13.07 -0.42
N ASP A 295 12.91 12.70 -1.68
CA ASP A 295 14.20 12.86 -2.33
C ASP A 295 14.03 13.16 -3.82
N ARG A 296 14.59 14.28 -4.27
CA ARG A 296 14.51 14.74 -5.66
C ARG A 296 15.59 14.15 -6.57
N GLU A 297 16.59 13.51 -6.02
CA GLU A 297 17.68 12.90 -6.78
C GLU A 297 17.28 11.51 -7.31
N ILE A 298 16.28 10.87 -6.67
CA ILE A 298 15.76 9.59 -7.15
C ILE A 298 14.85 9.84 -8.36
N THR A 299 15.21 9.23 -9.49
CA THR A 299 14.35 9.22 -10.66
C THR A 299 13.10 8.41 -10.40
N THR A 300 11.94 8.97 -10.76
CA THR A 300 10.66 8.27 -10.56
C THR A 300 9.87 8.19 -11.85
N SER A 301 9.30 7.02 -12.10
CA SER A 301 8.31 6.79 -13.15
C SER A 301 7.13 5.98 -12.60
N SER A 302 6.04 5.96 -13.35
CA SER A 302 4.87 5.14 -13.03
C SER A 302 4.41 4.42 -14.28
N VAL A 303 4.06 3.15 -14.13
CA VAL A 303 3.63 2.26 -15.21
C VAL A 303 2.27 1.70 -14.82
N GLY A 304 1.22 2.14 -15.48
CA GLY A 304 -0.16 1.76 -15.18
C GLY A 304 -1.01 1.47 -16.42
N GLY A 305 -0.55 1.87 -17.61
CA GLY A 305 -1.25 1.70 -18.86
C GLY A 305 -0.36 1.23 -20.01
N PRO A 306 -0.95 0.94 -21.19
CA PRO A 306 -0.20 0.41 -22.33
C PRO A 306 0.96 1.29 -22.77
N ALA A 307 0.78 2.60 -22.85
CA ALA A 307 1.81 3.53 -23.30
C ALA A 307 3.02 3.59 -22.34
N GLU A 308 2.75 3.55 -21.02
CA GLU A 308 3.82 3.52 -20.02
C GLU A 308 4.56 2.17 -20.03
N ILE A 309 3.87 1.06 -20.31
CA ILE A 309 4.49 -0.26 -20.48
C ILE A 309 5.44 -0.27 -21.68
N GLU A 310 5.02 0.25 -22.84
CA GLU A 310 5.86 0.36 -24.01
C GLU A 310 7.11 1.24 -23.76
N ALA A 311 6.93 2.38 -23.09
CA ALA A 311 8.02 3.27 -22.72
C ALA A 311 9.00 2.62 -21.75
N PHE A 312 8.50 1.89 -20.75
CA PHE A 312 9.35 1.17 -19.78
C PHE A 312 10.12 0.04 -20.46
N HIS A 313 9.48 -0.72 -21.35
CA HIS A 313 10.13 -1.79 -22.11
C HIS A 313 11.28 -1.26 -22.98
N ALA A 314 11.08 -0.11 -23.63
CA ALA A 314 12.15 0.53 -24.44
C ALA A 314 13.34 1.00 -23.60
N ALA A 315 13.20 1.16 -22.28
CA ALA A 315 14.22 1.60 -21.33
C ALA A 315 14.86 0.46 -20.52
N LEU A 316 14.42 -0.80 -20.68
CA LEU A 316 14.97 -1.98 -20.03
C LEU A 316 16.27 -2.41 -20.70
#